data_e15601b2a91e9385a2c38a33790bcdab
#
_entry.id   e15601b2a91e9385a2c38a33790bcdab
#
_cell.length_a   1.000
_cell.length_b   1.000
_cell.length_c   1.000
_cell.angle_alpha   90.00
_cell.angle_beta   90.00
_cell.angle_gamma   90.00
#
_symmetry.space_group_name_H-M   'P 1'
#
loop_
_entity.id
_entity.type
_entity.pdbx_description
1 polymer ?
#
loop_
_entity_poly.entity_id
_entity_poly.type
_entity_poly.pdbx_seq_one_letter_code
_entity_poly.pdbx_strand_id
1 'polypeptide(L)'
;VRDERRDGRPDDRRNGRDDRRDDRRGGGFRRGGDRERPYAGRGDRDRRQERPDREPLRRLPIDEDVTGDELDKDVKQELMSLPKTLAGDVARNLVMVSRLLDEDPEQAYAYAKVALRLASRVPSVREAAGFAAYGVQKYAEALAEFRAARRMTGLQHLWPVMADCERGLGRPEKALAMAGEPEVQKLDKAGQVEMRLVAAGARRDMGQPDAAVVTLQSPELASHSTQPWTARLRYAYADALLEVGRSDEARDWFAKALEADQGGVTDASDRLAELDGVEFIDALDEDAEEEPPAED
;
A
#
# COMPACT_ATOMS: atom_id res chain seq x y z
N VAL A 1 41.94 -26.74 -46.09
CA VAL A 1 41.63 -28.09 -46.53
C VAL A 1 40.19 -28.30 -46.11
N ARG A 2 39.22 -27.94 -46.97
CA ARG A 2 38.36 -28.83 -47.76
C ARG A 2 37.57 -29.80 -46.92
N ASP A 3 36.31 -29.98 -47.04
CA ASP A 3 35.28 -29.76 -48.07
C ASP A 3 33.96 -30.30 -47.56
N GLU A 4 32.93 -29.64 -47.95
CA GLU A 4 31.74 -30.10 -48.73
C GLU A 4 30.66 -30.95 -48.01
N ARG A 5 29.46 -30.32 -48.00
CA ARG A 5 28.22 -30.71 -48.72
C ARG A 5 27.42 -31.86 -48.10
N ARG A 6 26.15 -31.80 -47.95
CA ARG A 6 24.98 -31.66 -48.78
C ARG A 6 23.71 -31.91 -47.97
N ASP A 7 22.73 -31.04 -48.08
CA ASP A 7 21.44 -31.24 -48.74
C ASP A 7 20.54 -32.41 -48.33
N GLY A 8 19.30 -32.05 -48.03
CA GLY A 8 18.18 -32.99 -48.06
C GLY A 8 16.87 -32.48 -47.47
N ARG A 9 16.17 -31.58 -48.19
CA ARG A 9 14.69 -31.60 -48.24
C ARG A 9 14.28 -32.63 -49.32
N PRO A 10 13.09 -33.26 -49.26
CA PRO A 10 11.85 -32.69 -49.76
C PRO A 10 10.58 -33.16 -49.02
N ASP A 11 9.59 -32.30 -49.03
CA ASP A 11 8.37 -32.26 -49.84
C ASP A 11 7.25 -33.29 -49.57
N ASP A 12 6.09 -32.67 -49.41
CA ASP A 12 4.78 -32.93 -50.04
C ASP A 12 3.91 -34.09 -49.57
N ARG A 13 2.69 -33.70 -49.26
CA ARG A 13 1.37 -34.07 -49.91
C ARG A 13 0.27 -33.93 -48.90
N ARG A 14 -0.57 -32.91 -49.03
CA ARG A 14 -1.83 -32.85 -49.84
C ARG A 14 -2.80 -34.01 -49.54
N ASN A 15 -3.90 -33.63 -49.07
CA ASN A 15 -5.27 -33.83 -49.59
C ASN A 15 -6.25 -34.33 -48.55
N GLY A 16 -7.44 -33.73 -48.57
CA GLY A 16 -8.70 -34.38 -48.34
C GLY A 16 -9.82 -33.40 -47.99
N ARG A 17 -10.35 -32.71 -48.99
CA ARG A 17 -11.71 -32.16 -48.96
C ARG A 17 -12.69 -33.33 -48.83
N ASP A 18 -13.75 -33.16 -48.08
CA ASP A 18 -15.06 -33.67 -48.49
C ASP A 18 -16.18 -32.75 -47.99
N ASP A 19 -16.82 -32.15 -48.96
CA ASP A 19 -18.16 -31.57 -48.93
C ASP A 19 -19.19 -32.66 -48.78
N ARG A 20 -20.19 -32.47 -47.96
CA ARG A 20 -21.54 -32.99 -48.22
C ARG A 20 -22.61 -32.02 -47.75
N ARG A 21 -23.13 -31.28 -48.71
CA ARG A 21 -24.50 -30.75 -48.72
C ARG A 21 -25.44 -31.93 -48.72
N ASP A 22 -26.55 -31.85 -48.00
CA ASP A 22 -27.81 -32.31 -48.58
C ASP A 22 -28.98 -31.50 -48.00
N ASP A 23 -29.75 -31.01 -48.92
CA ASP A 23 -31.07 -30.40 -48.83
C ASP A 23 -32.14 -31.43 -48.45
N ARG A 24 -33.19 -30.96 -47.80
CA ARG A 24 -34.61 -31.28 -48.08
C ARG A 24 -35.56 -30.50 -47.17
N ARG A 25 -36.13 -29.49 -47.73
CA ARG A 25 -37.52 -29.15 -48.08
C ARG A 25 -38.63 -29.99 -47.40
N GLY A 26 -39.65 -29.24 -46.91
CA GLY A 26 -41.05 -29.68 -46.70
C GLY A 26 -41.61 -28.98 -45.48
N GLY A 27 -42.40 -27.96 -45.46
CA GLY A 27 -43.70 -27.79 -46.08
C GLY A 27 -44.79 -28.12 -45.02
N GLY A 28 -45.47 -27.10 -44.44
CA GLY A 28 -46.62 -27.37 -43.59
C GLY A 28 -47.26 -26.14 -42.98
N PHE A 29 -48.08 -25.46 -43.74
CA PHE A 29 -49.05 -24.46 -43.25
C PHE A 29 -50.08 -25.12 -42.31
N ARG A 30 -50.30 -24.60 -41.11
CA ARG A 30 -51.59 -24.64 -40.43
C ARG A 30 -51.87 -23.36 -39.67
N ARG A 31 -53.00 -22.80 -40.06
CA ARG A 31 -53.71 -21.65 -39.44
C ARG A 31 -54.23 -21.95 -38.05
N GLY A 32 -54.33 -20.89 -37.26
CA GLY A 32 -55.48 -20.68 -36.39
C GLY A 32 -55.19 -20.85 -34.89
N GLY A 33 -55.33 -19.78 -34.18
CA GLY A 33 -55.43 -19.78 -32.73
C GLY A 33 -55.12 -18.40 -32.13
N ASP A 34 -56.05 -17.47 -32.29
CA ASP A 34 -56.11 -16.28 -31.45
C ASP A 34 -56.15 -16.72 -29.98
N ARG A 35 -55.09 -16.42 -29.25
CA ARG A 35 -55.15 -16.37 -27.79
C ARG A 35 -54.66 -15.00 -27.37
N GLU A 36 -55.61 -14.15 -27.02
CA GLU A 36 -55.43 -12.92 -26.29
C GLU A 36 -54.47 -13.13 -25.12
N ARG A 37 -53.33 -12.48 -25.17
CA ARG A 37 -52.47 -12.31 -23.99
C ARG A 37 -52.98 -11.12 -23.21
N PRO A 38 -53.32 -11.27 -21.94
CA PRO A 38 -53.71 -10.15 -21.13
C PRO A 38 -52.50 -9.24 -20.97
N TYR A 39 -52.71 -7.95 -21.26
CA TYR A 39 -51.85 -6.84 -20.98
C TYR A 39 -51.63 -6.74 -19.48
N ALA A 40 -50.63 -7.43 -18.94
CA ALA A 40 -50.24 -7.28 -17.55
C ALA A 40 -49.54 -5.92 -17.38
N GLY A 41 -50.09 -5.16 -16.47
CA GLY A 41 -49.94 -3.77 -16.23
C GLY A 41 -48.48 -3.25 -16.10
N ARG A 42 -48.34 -2.05 -16.60
CA ARG A 42 -47.33 -1.07 -16.18
C ARG A 42 -47.38 -0.95 -14.64
N GLY A 43 -46.42 -1.54 -13.97
CA GLY A 43 -46.30 -1.45 -12.52
C GLY A 43 -44.93 -1.89 -12.06
N ASP A 44 -43.87 -1.32 -12.67
CA ASP A 44 -42.54 -1.46 -12.09
C ASP A 44 -41.62 -0.30 -12.53
N ARG A 45 -42.07 0.93 -12.28
CA ARG A 45 -41.27 2.13 -12.51
C ARG A 45 -40.87 2.86 -11.23
N ASP A 46 -41.00 2.24 -10.08
CA ASP A 46 -40.65 2.89 -8.80
C ASP A 46 -39.78 2.01 -7.88
N ARG A 47 -38.90 1.18 -8.43
CA ARG A 47 -37.70 0.81 -7.70
C ARG A 47 -36.57 1.79 -8.06
N ARG A 48 -36.77 3.08 -7.82
CA ARG A 48 -35.67 3.93 -7.39
C ARG A 48 -35.17 3.29 -6.11
N GLN A 49 -34.11 2.46 -6.22
CA GLN A 49 -33.26 2.15 -5.09
C GLN A 49 -32.94 3.50 -4.44
N GLU A 50 -33.56 3.78 -3.31
CA GLU A 50 -33.18 4.85 -2.42
C GLU A 50 -31.68 4.68 -2.21
N ARG A 51 -30.90 5.53 -2.88
CA ARG A 51 -29.48 5.65 -2.56
C ARG A 51 -29.46 6.03 -1.10
N PRO A 52 -28.79 5.26 -0.23
CA PRO A 52 -28.70 5.63 1.17
C PRO A 52 -28.32 7.10 1.22
N ASP A 53 -29.07 7.88 1.98
CA ASP A 53 -28.84 9.31 2.18
C ASP A 53 -27.36 9.49 2.48
N ARG A 54 -26.63 10.04 1.51
CA ARG A 54 -25.24 10.41 1.73
C ARG A 54 -25.31 11.55 2.72
N GLU A 55 -24.89 11.29 3.95
CA GLU A 55 -24.70 12.35 4.93
C GLU A 55 -24.05 13.56 4.24
N PRO A 56 -24.57 14.77 4.50
CA PRO A 56 -24.01 15.97 3.90
C PRO A 56 -22.51 16.03 4.18
N LEU A 57 -21.73 16.40 3.18
CA LEU A 57 -20.28 16.58 3.29
C LEU A 57 -20.01 17.58 4.42
N ARG A 58 -19.59 17.07 5.57
CA ARG A 58 -19.14 17.91 6.67
C ARG A 58 -17.80 18.50 6.22
N ARG A 59 -17.77 19.79 5.91
CA ARG A 59 -16.50 20.48 5.66
C ARG A 59 -15.73 20.54 6.96
N LEU A 60 -14.49 20.09 6.91
CA LEU A 60 -13.56 20.23 8.02
C LEU A 60 -12.91 21.62 7.94
N PRO A 61 -12.55 22.23 9.06
CA PRO A 61 -11.81 23.48 9.07
C PRO A 61 -10.47 23.27 8.37
N ILE A 62 -10.04 24.24 7.59
CA ILE A 62 -8.73 24.23 6.91
C ILE A 62 -8.01 25.49 7.36
N ASP A 63 -6.75 25.35 7.75
CA ASP A 63 -5.93 26.45 8.20
C ASP A 63 -5.78 27.51 7.11
N GLU A 64 -5.74 28.78 7.49
CA GLU A 64 -5.74 29.91 6.55
C GLU A 64 -4.49 29.94 5.66
N ASP A 65 -3.37 29.37 6.11
CA ASP A 65 -2.12 29.26 5.38
C ASP A 65 -2.12 28.10 4.37
N VAL A 66 -3.10 27.22 4.40
CA VAL A 66 -3.22 26.08 3.46
C VAL A 66 -3.86 26.54 2.15
N THR A 67 -3.02 26.65 1.13
CA THR A 67 -3.44 27.13 -0.20
C THR A 67 -3.68 26.01 -1.21
N GLY A 68 -2.97 24.88 -1.07
CA GLY A 68 -2.86 23.77 -2.03
C GLY A 68 -1.64 23.89 -2.95
N ASP A 69 -0.87 25.00 -2.83
CA ASP A 69 0.35 25.18 -3.59
C ASP A 69 1.53 24.38 -3.01
N GLU A 70 1.36 23.84 -1.84
CA GLU A 70 2.32 22.98 -1.12
C GLU A 70 2.45 21.58 -1.73
N LEU A 71 1.45 21.16 -2.51
CA LEU A 71 1.47 19.86 -3.16
C LEU A 71 2.53 19.74 -4.25
N ASP A 72 3.04 18.55 -4.45
CA ASP A 72 3.95 18.21 -5.53
C ASP A 72 3.33 18.48 -6.92
N LYS A 73 4.21 18.73 -7.90
CA LYS A 73 3.79 19.05 -9.28
C LYS A 73 2.93 17.96 -9.90
N ASP A 74 3.28 16.70 -9.64
CA ASP A 74 2.57 15.55 -10.24
C ASP A 74 1.16 15.45 -9.68
N VAL A 75 0.99 15.65 -8.37
CA VAL A 75 -0.34 15.71 -7.73
C VAL A 75 -1.17 16.87 -8.28
N LYS A 76 -0.57 18.07 -8.41
CA LYS A 76 -1.23 19.23 -9.02
C LYS A 76 -1.67 18.94 -10.44
N GLN A 77 -0.85 18.26 -11.24
CA GLN A 77 -1.17 17.91 -12.61
C GLN A 77 -2.37 16.95 -12.68
N GLU A 78 -2.45 15.97 -11.80
CA GLU A 78 -3.63 15.08 -11.73
C GLU A 78 -4.91 15.85 -11.39
N LEU A 79 -4.82 16.83 -10.46
CA LEU A 79 -5.94 17.67 -10.07
C LEU A 79 -6.42 18.61 -11.17
N MET A 80 -5.59 18.93 -12.19
CA MET A 80 -6.01 19.72 -13.35
C MET A 80 -7.14 19.07 -14.17
N SER A 81 -7.38 17.78 -13.99
CA SER A 81 -8.53 17.08 -14.59
C SER A 81 -9.88 17.48 -14.00
N LEU A 82 -9.88 18.19 -12.87
CA LEU A 82 -11.06 18.63 -12.13
C LEU A 82 -11.42 20.09 -12.45
N PRO A 83 -12.68 20.52 -12.28
CA PRO A 83 -13.04 21.93 -12.28
C PRO A 83 -12.21 22.71 -11.26
N LYS A 84 -11.77 23.93 -11.61
CA LYS A 84 -10.79 24.72 -10.83
C LYS A 84 -11.15 24.87 -9.34
N THR A 85 -12.43 25.15 -9.03
CA THR A 85 -12.89 25.27 -7.64
C THR A 85 -12.78 23.95 -6.88
N LEU A 86 -13.18 22.85 -7.52
CA LEU A 86 -13.11 21.51 -6.94
C LEU A 86 -11.64 21.07 -6.75
N ALA A 87 -10.78 21.37 -7.73
CA ALA A 87 -9.34 21.08 -7.63
C ALA A 87 -8.73 21.80 -6.40
N GLY A 88 -9.07 23.07 -6.18
CA GLY A 88 -8.61 23.81 -5.00
C GLY A 88 -9.11 23.24 -3.68
N ASP A 89 -10.38 22.82 -3.61
CA ASP A 89 -10.91 22.18 -2.41
C ASP A 89 -10.23 20.84 -2.11
N VAL A 90 -9.99 20.02 -3.14
CA VAL A 90 -9.26 18.74 -3.01
C VAL A 90 -7.82 18.98 -2.60
N ALA A 91 -7.13 19.93 -3.24
CA ALA A 91 -5.74 20.25 -2.95
C ALA A 91 -5.54 20.61 -1.48
N ARG A 92 -6.35 21.51 -0.94
CA ARG A 92 -6.26 21.90 0.48
C ARG A 92 -6.50 20.71 1.42
N ASN A 93 -7.46 19.84 1.14
CA ASN A 93 -7.67 18.65 1.95
C ASN A 93 -6.47 17.69 1.87
N LEU A 94 -5.82 17.54 0.71
CA LEU A 94 -4.62 16.71 0.58
C LEU A 94 -3.42 17.29 1.35
N VAL A 95 -3.25 18.62 1.38
CA VAL A 95 -2.24 19.27 2.22
C VAL A 95 -2.48 18.98 3.70
N MET A 96 -3.74 19.10 4.18
CA MET A 96 -4.08 18.73 5.56
C MET A 96 -3.77 17.26 5.86
N VAL A 97 -4.05 16.35 4.93
CA VAL A 97 -3.66 14.93 5.09
C VAL A 97 -2.15 14.81 5.28
N SER A 98 -1.35 15.47 4.43
CA SER A 98 0.10 15.38 4.50
C SER A 98 0.67 15.97 5.80
N ARG A 99 0.11 17.08 6.30
CA ARG A 99 0.56 17.72 7.54
C ARG A 99 0.27 16.86 8.78
N LEU A 100 -0.90 16.23 8.78
CA LEU A 100 -1.42 15.54 9.96
C LEU A 100 -1.13 14.03 9.99
N LEU A 101 -0.55 13.48 8.91
CA LEU A 101 -0.40 12.02 8.78
C LEU A 101 0.39 11.40 9.94
N ASP A 102 1.43 12.08 10.40
CA ASP A 102 2.29 11.62 11.50
C ASP A 102 1.89 12.22 12.86
N GLU A 103 1.26 13.43 12.88
CA GLU A 103 0.90 14.14 14.11
C GLU A 103 -0.47 13.75 14.66
N ASP A 104 -1.48 13.65 13.79
CA ASP A 104 -2.88 13.27 14.12
C ASP A 104 -3.48 12.42 13.00
N PRO A 105 -3.16 11.11 12.94
CA PRO A 105 -3.62 10.20 11.89
C PRO A 105 -5.14 10.12 11.76
N GLU A 106 -5.89 10.27 12.85
CA GLU A 106 -7.37 10.24 12.81
C GLU A 106 -7.93 11.47 12.11
N GLN A 107 -7.35 12.64 12.34
CA GLN A 107 -7.71 13.85 11.64
C GLN A 107 -7.27 13.79 10.17
N ALA A 108 -6.06 13.32 9.87
CA ALA A 108 -5.60 13.07 8.50
C ALA A 108 -6.57 12.17 7.74
N TYR A 109 -7.03 11.10 8.38
CA TYR A 109 -8.00 10.19 7.80
C TYR A 109 -9.37 10.88 7.54
N ALA A 110 -9.80 11.77 8.42
CA ALA A 110 -11.04 12.53 8.20
C ALA A 110 -10.93 13.43 6.95
N TYR A 111 -9.82 14.17 6.77
CA TYR A 111 -9.56 14.99 5.57
C TYR A 111 -9.45 14.13 4.31
N ALA A 112 -8.78 13.00 4.39
CA ALA A 112 -8.66 12.06 3.28
C ALA A 112 -10.02 11.55 2.80
N LYS A 113 -10.95 11.28 3.72
CA LYS A 113 -12.33 10.91 3.37
C LYS A 113 -13.10 12.03 2.69
N VAL A 114 -12.86 13.29 3.06
CA VAL A 114 -13.43 14.45 2.34
C VAL A 114 -12.86 14.49 0.91
N ALA A 115 -11.54 14.43 0.75
CA ALA A 115 -10.90 14.45 -0.56
C ALA A 115 -11.40 13.29 -1.45
N LEU A 116 -11.51 12.07 -0.90
CA LEU A 116 -11.99 10.88 -1.60
C LEU A 116 -13.45 11.02 -2.07
N ARG A 117 -14.31 11.66 -1.27
CA ARG A 117 -15.70 11.97 -1.67
C ARG A 117 -15.77 12.96 -2.83
N LEU A 118 -14.87 13.96 -2.82
CA LEU A 118 -14.79 15.00 -3.84
C LEU A 118 -14.23 14.47 -5.16
N ALA A 119 -13.18 13.65 -5.12
CA ALA A 119 -12.38 13.31 -6.30
C ALA A 119 -11.85 11.87 -6.30
N SER A 120 -12.71 10.87 -6.03
CA SER A 120 -12.33 9.44 -5.98
C SER A 120 -11.77 8.86 -7.29
N ARG A 121 -11.76 9.62 -8.37
CA ARG A 121 -11.19 9.21 -9.68
C ARG A 121 -9.81 9.79 -9.93
N VAL A 122 -9.23 10.47 -8.96
CA VAL A 122 -7.85 10.99 -9.02
C VAL A 122 -6.95 10.01 -8.27
N PRO A 123 -5.87 9.49 -8.88
CA PRO A 123 -4.99 8.50 -8.27
C PRO A 123 -4.37 8.97 -6.96
N SER A 124 -3.81 10.19 -6.92
CA SER A 124 -3.19 10.76 -5.72
C SER A 124 -4.16 10.90 -4.54
N VAL A 125 -5.45 11.15 -4.82
CA VAL A 125 -6.49 11.19 -3.78
C VAL A 125 -6.72 9.79 -3.19
N ARG A 126 -6.69 8.75 -4.02
CA ARG A 126 -6.78 7.37 -3.57
C ARG A 126 -5.57 6.95 -2.75
N GLU A 127 -4.39 7.37 -3.20
CA GLU A 127 -3.13 7.11 -2.52
C GLU A 127 -3.09 7.76 -1.14
N ALA A 128 -3.41 9.05 -1.05
CA ALA A 128 -3.52 9.76 0.21
C ALA A 128 -4.55 9.14 1.16
N ALA A 129 -5.71 8.72 0.64
CA ALA A 129 -6.72 8.02 1.43
C ALA A 129 -6.22 6.64 1.92
N GLY A 130 -5.42 5.95 1.12
CA GLY A 130 -4.77 4.71 1.50
C GLY A 130 -3.79 4.91 2.66
N PHE A 131 -2.89 5.89 2.57
CA PHE A 131 -1.94 6.19 3.64
C PHE A 131 -2.62 6.66 4.92
N ALA A 132 -3.62 7.52 4.83
CA ALA A 132 -4.38 7.96 5.99
C ALA A 132 -5.16 6.81 6.67
N ALA A 133 -5.74 5.90 5.88
CA ALA A 133 -6.37 4.69 6.43
C ALA A 133 -5.34 3.72 7.05
N TYR A 134 -4.14 3.64 6.47
CA TYR A 134 -3.03 2.86 7.02
C TYR A 134 -2.57 3.41 8.37
N GLY A 135 -2.40 4.73 8.50
CA GLY A 135 -2.01 5.39 9.75
C GLY A 135 -2.98 5.11 10.92
N VAL A 136 -4.27 5.00 10.64
CA VAL A 136 -5.28 4.60 11.63
C VAL A 136 -5.56 3.09 11.65
N GLN A 137 -4.65 2.27 11.13
CA GLN A 137 -4.69 0.80 11.12
C GLN A 137 -5.93 0.19 10.45
N LYS A 138 -6.63 0.95 9.60
CA LYS A 138 -7.74 0.43 8.77
C LYS A 138 -7.19 -0.26 7.51
N TYR A 139 -6.37 -1.30 7.70
CA TYR A 139 -5.60 -1.97 6.65
C TYR A 139 -6.43 -2.50 5.50
N ALA A 140 -7.66 -2.94 5.75
CA ALA A 140 -8.56 -3.39 4.68
C ALA A 140 -8.99 -2.25 3.74
N GLU A 141 -9.29 -1.07 4.31
CA GLU A 141 -9.64 0.14 3.55
C GLU A 141 -8.39 0.66 2.82
N ALA A 142 -7.25 0.79 3.53
CA ALA A 142 -5.97 1.19 2.94
C ALA A 142 -5.62 0.36 1.70
N LEU A 143 -5.68 -0.96 1.84
CA LEU A 143 -5.38 -1.90 0.75
C LEU A 143 -6.35 -1.75 -0.44
N ALA A 144 -7.63 -1.46 -0.18
CA ALA A 144 -8.61 -1.22 -1.23
C ALA A 144 -8.30 0.06 -2.03
N GLU A 145 -7.91 1.15 -1.33
CA GLU A 145 -7.55 2.42 -1.94
C GLU A 145 -6.22 2.32 -2.71
N PHE A 146 -5.18 1.70 -2.15
CA PHE A 146 -3.92 1.46 -2.85
C PHE A 146 -4.10 0.60 -4.11
N ARG A 147 -4.92 -0.45 -4.05
CA ARG A 147 -5.27 -1.25 -5.23
C ARG A 147 -6.00 -0.43 -6.29
N ALA A 148 -6.84 0.51 -5.87
CA ALA A 148 -7.53 1.41 -6.79
C ALA A 148 -6.56 2.39 -7.45
N ALA A 149 -5.68 3.05 -6.67
CA ALA A 149 -4.63 3.93 -7.18
C ALA A 149 -3.73 3.21 -8.19
N ARG A 150 -3.23 2.02 -7.83
CA ARG A 150 -2.39 1.20 -8.70
C ARG A 150 -3.09 0.81 -10.02
N ARG A 151 -4.38 0.48 -10.00
CA ARG A 151 -5.12 0.19 -11.24
C ARG A 151 -5.25 1.40 -12.16
N MET A 152 -5.24 2.61 -11.61
CA MET A 152 -5.36 3.85 -12.37
C MET A 152 -4.04 4.29 -12.97
N THR A 153 -2.93 4.10 -12.26
CA THR A 153 -1.58 4.54 -12.66
C THR A 153 -0.75 3.47 -13.34
N GLY A 154 -0.97 2.20 -13.01
CA GLY A 154 -0.08 1.09 -13.39
C GLY A 154 1.25 1.07 -12.62
N LEU A 155 1.50 2.02 -11.72
CA LEU A 155 2.75 2.14 -10.96
C LEU A 155 2.83 1.08 -9.85
N GLN A 156 4.06 0.72 -9.47
CA GLN A 156 4.31 -0.35 -8.50
C GLN A 156 4.79 0.17 -7.12
N HIS A 157 5.05 1.46 -6.96
CA HIS A 157 5.61 2.04 -5.73
C HIS A 157 4.79 1.74 -4.46
N LEU A 158 3.49 1.49 -4.60
CA LEU A 158 2.61 1.11 -3.49
C LEU A 158 2.69 -0.39 -3.12
N TRP A 159 3.50 -1.19 -3.84
CA TRP A 159 3.56 -2.63 -3.61
C TRP A 159 4.00 -3.02 -2.20
N PRO A 160 5.05 -2.38 -1.62
CA PRO A 160 5.47 -2.68 -0.26
C PRO A 160 4.41 -2.38 0.80
N VAL A 161 3.78 -1.20 0.76
CA VAL A 161 2.75 -0.82 1.72
C VAL A 161 1.48 -1.69 1.58
N MET A 162 1.15 -2.13 0.36
CA MET A 162 0.07 -3.09 0.15
C MET A 162 0.37 -4.45 0.79
N ALA A 163 1.61 -4.93 0.70
CA ALA A 163 2.05 -6.15 1.37
C ALA A 163 2.03 -5.97 2.90
N ASP A 164 2.42 -4.81 3.39
CA ASP A 164 2.35 -4.50 4.81
C ASP A 164 0.91 -4.44 5.34
N CYS A 165 -0.02 -3.93 4.54
CA CYS A 165 -1.46 -4.02 4.85
C CYS A 165 -1.93 -5.49 5.01
N GLU A 166 -1.43 -6.42 4.20
CA GLU A 166 -1.76 -7.85 4.37
C GLU A 166 -1.21 -8.40 5.70
N ARG A 167 -0.02 -7.95 6.17
CA ARG A 167 0.50 -8.24 7.52
C ARG A 167 -0.43 -7.70 8.60
N GLY A 168 -0.79 -6.42 8.52
CA GLY A 168 -1.71 -5.78 9.46
C GLY A 168 -3.10 -6.44 9.52
N LEU A 169 -3.49 -7.16 8.46
CA LEU A 169 -4.69 -7.99 8.41
C LEU A 169 -4.49 -9.41 8.98
N GLY A 170 -3.32 -9.70 9.58
CA GLY A 170 -2.99 -11.04 10.07
C GLY A 170 -2.77 -12.07 8.97
N ARG A 171 -2.23 -11.65 7.82
CA ARG A 171 -1.99 -12.52 6.65
C ARG A 171 -0.55 -12.43 6.17
N PRO A 172 0.44 -12.73 7.05
CA PRO A 172 1.86 -12.59 6.72
C PRO A 172 2.30 -13.46 5.54
N GLU A 173 1.65 -14.62 5.32
CA GLU A 173 1.95 -15.50 4.18
C GLU A 173 1.66 -14.80 2.84
N LYS A 174 0.62 -13.94 2.80
CA LYS A 174 0.32 -13.16 1.59
C LYS A 174 1.34 -12.06 1.35
N ALA A 175 1.82 -11.42 2.41
CA ALA A 175 2.90 -10.44 2.30
C ALA A 175 4.18 -11.09 1.76
N LEU A 176 4.55 -12.29 2.24
CA LEU A 176 5.67 -13.06 1.70
C LEU A 176 5.44 -13.49 0.25
N ALA A 177 4.24 -13.90 -0.11
CA ALA A 177 3.92 -14.22 -1.50
C ALA A 177 4.13 -12.99 -2.40
N MET A 178 3.67 -11.80 -1.97
CA MET A 178 3.88 -10.54 -2.68
C MET A 178 5.36 -10.17 -2.81
N ALA A 179 6.19 -10.51 -1.81
CA ALA A 179 7.64 -10.28 -1.86
C ALA A 179 8.34 -11.15 -2.91
N GLY A 180 7.76 -12.27 -3.30
CA GLY A 180 8.25 -13.16 -4.36
C GLY A 180 7.76 -12.82 -5.77
N GLU A 181 6.84 -11.86 -5.92
CA GLU A 181 6.24 -11.53 -7.21
C GLU A 181 7.17 -10.72 -8.12
N PRO A 182 7.01 -10.82 -9.46
CA PRO A 182 7.83 -10.07 -10.42
C PRO A 182 7.73 -8.55 -10.28
N GLU A 183 6.68 -8.05 -9.69
CA GLU A 183 6.45 -6.64 -9.38
C GLU A 183 7.57 -6.03 -8.55
N VAL A 184 8.16 -6.79 -7.64
CA VAL A 184 9.28 -6.35 -6.80
C VAL A 184 10.50 -5.93 -7.63
N GLN A 185 10.75 -6.60 -8.75
CA GLN A 185 11.86 -6.26 -9.65
C GLN A 185 11.66 -4.95 -10.40
N LYS A 186 10.42 -4.44 -10.44
CA LYS A 186 10.08 -3.16 -11.09
C LYS A 186 10.15 -1.98 -10.12
N LEU A 187 10.31 -2.26 -8.83
CA LEU A 187 10.53 -1.23 -7.82
C LEU A 187 11.92 -0.61 -7.99
N ASP A 188 12.04 0.64 -7.62
CA ASP A 188 13.34 1.26 -7.40
C ASP A 188 14.05 0.61 -6.20
N LYS A 189 15.28 1.05 -5.94
CA LYS A 189 16.07 0.46 -4.87
C LYS A 189 15.44 0.68 -3.48
N ALA A 190 14.82 1.85 -3.24
CA ALA A 190 14.11 2.14 -2.01
C ALA A 190 12.94 1.18 -1.81
N GLY A 191 12.10 1.03 -2.82
CA GLY A 191 10.95 0.12 -2.77
C GLY A 191 11.36 -1.35 -2.60
N GLN A 192 12.51 -1.78 -3.18
CA GLN A 192 13.04 -3.12 -2.96
C GLN A 192 13.49 -3.34 -1.52
N VAL A 193 14.10 -2.32 -0.89
CA VAL A 193 14.49 -2.37 0.52
C VAL A 193 13.24 -2.39 1.42
N GLU A 194 12.26 -1.53 1.15
CA GLU A 194 10.99 -1.53 1.88
C GLU A 194 10.28 -2.90 1.78
N MET A 195 10.26 -3.49 0.59
CA MET A 195 9.69 -4.83 0.43
C MET A 195 10.43 -5.90 1.24
N ARG A 196 11.75 -5.77 1.39
CA ARG A 196 12.56 -6.66 2.22
C ARG A 196 12.24 -6.48 3.71
N LEU A 197 12.06 -5.24 4.17
CA LEU A 197 11.62 -4.95 5.55
C LEU A 197 10.27 -5.59 5.84
N VAL A 198 9.30 -5.43 4.93
CA VAL A 198 7.97 -6.04 5.05
C VAL A 198 8.07 -7.57 5.08
N ALA A 199 8.90 -8.17 4.21
CA ALA A 199 9.09 -9.62 4.18
C ALA A 199 9.71 -10.16 5.46
N ALA A 200 10.67 -9.44 6.04
CA ALA A 200 11.26 -9.80 7.33
C ALA A 200 10.24 -9.70 8.46
N GLY A 201 9.46 -8.63 8.51
CA GLY A 201 8.35 -8.48 9.44
C GLY A 201 7.33 -9.63 9.32
N ALA A 202 6.97 -10.00 8.10
CA ALA A 202 6.05 -11.12 7.86
C ALA A 202 6.61 -12.46 8.39
N ARG A 203 7.92 -12.69 8.29
CA ARG A 203 8.55 -13.89 8.87
C ARG A 203 8.51 -13.88 10.39
N ARG A 204 8.73 -12.72 11.01
CA ARG A 204 8.59 -12.56 12.47
C ARG A 204 7.14 -12.83 12.92
N ASP A 205 6.15 -12.27 12.20
CA ASP A 205 4.72 -12.53 12.47
C ASP A 205 4.35 -14.03 12.39
N MET A 206 5.12 -14.80 11.62
CA MET A 206 4.99 -16.26 11.50
C MET A 206 5.84 -17.05 12.51
N GLY A 207 6.52 -16.40 13.45
CA GLY A 207 7.42 -17.04 14.40
C GLY A 207 8.70 -17.62 13.76
N GLN A 208 9.21 -16.97 12.71
CA GLN A 208 10.41 -17.38 11.96
C GLN A 208 11.53 -16.32 12.08
N PRO A 209 12.03 -15.98 13.30
CA PRO A 209 12.97 -14.88 13.48
C PRO A 209 14.33 -15.13 12.79
N ASP A 210 14.85 -16.38 12.78
CA ASP A 210 16.07 -16.68 12.03
C ASP A 210 15.94 -16.40 10.53
N ALA A 211 14.78 -16.71 9.97
CA ALA A 211 14.51 -16.42 8.57
C ALA A 211 14.36 -14.91 8.31
N ALA A 212 13.89 -14.12 9.28
CA ALA A 212 13.87 -12.67 9.18
C ALA A 212 15.28 -12.09 9.12
N VAL A 213 16.21 -12.56 9.97
CA VAL A 213 17.64 -12.19 9.91
C VAL A 213 18.21 -12.44 8.51
N VAL A 214 18.01 -13.64 7.96
CA VAL A 214 18.48 -13.99 6.61
C VAL A 214 17.84 -13.10 5.54
N THR A 215 16.56 -12.77 5.68
CA THR A 215 15.83 -11.92 4.72
C THR A 215 16.42 -10.52 4.66
N LEU A 216 16.86 -9.95 5.79
CA LEU A 216 17.44 -8.62 5.88
C LEU A 216 18.90 -8.55 5.41
N GLN A 217 19.62 -9.68 5.38
CA GLN A 217 20.99 -9.74 4.85
C GLN A 217 21.00 -9.40 3.36
N SER A 218 21.61 -8.29 3.02
CA SER A 218 21.64 -7.78 1.65
C SER A 218 22.87 -6.90 1.41
N PRO A 219 23.28 -6.68 0.15
CA PRO A 219 24.36 -5.76 -0.16
C PRO A 219 24.13 -4.32 0.36
N GLU A 220 22.86 -3.89 0.41
CA GLU A 220 22.46 -2.58 0.90
C GLU A 220 22.75 -2.41 2.39
N LEU A 221 22.62 -3.48 3.18
CA LEU A 221 22.91 -3.48 4.61
C LEU A 221 24.38 -3.15 4.89
N ALA A 222 25.29 -3.73 4.10
CA ALA A 222 26.74 -3.55 4.24
C ALA A 222 27.27 -2.30 3.50
N SER A 223 26.41 -1.54 2.81
CA SER A 223 26.84 -0.37 2.05
C SER A 223 27.39 0.74 2.94
N HIS A 224 28.49 1.37 2.52
CA HIS A 224 29.02 2.57 3.16
C HIS A 224 28.26 3.84 2.77
N SER A 225 27.46 3.80 1.70
CA SER A 225 26.64 4.93 1.26
C SER A 225 25.38 5.02 2.09
N THR A 226 25.20 6.14 2.77
CA THR A 226 23.97 6.41 3.51
C THR A 226 22.87 6.85 2.55
N GLN A 227 21.78 6.13 2.57
CA GLN A 227 20.56 6.38 1.81
C GLN A 227 19.39 6.62 2.78
N PRO A 228 18.28 7.22 2.37
CA PRO A 228 17.15 7.49 3.27
C PRO A 228 16.61 6.25 4.02
N TRP A 229 16.76 5.07 3.46
CA TRP A 229 16.35 3.79 4.07
C TRP A 229 17.42 3.13 4.95
N THR A 230 18.66 3.63 4.96
CA THR A 230 19.82 2.92 5.56
C THR A 230 19.63 2.73 7.07
N ALA A 231 19.21 3.77 7.78
CA ALA A 231 18.99 3.70 9.24
C ALA A 231 17.93 2.64 9.55
N ARG A 232 16.76 2.69 8.91
CA ARG A 232 15.67 1.74 9.10
C ARG A 232 16.06 0.30 8.77
N LEU A 233 16.83 0.07 7.68
CA LEU A 233 17.29 -1.27 7.31
C LEU A 233 18.25 -1.84 8.37
N ARG A 234 19.23 -1.05 8.83
CA ARG A 234 20.19 -1.45 9.86
C ARG A 234 19.51 -1.70 11.20
N TYR A 235 18.57 -0.83 11.57
CA TYR A 235 17.77 -0.98 12.76
C TYR A 235 16.96 -2.29 12.74
N ALA A 236 16.21 -2.54 11.66
CA ALA A 236 15.41 -3.77 11.54
C ALA A 236 16.27 -5.03 11.59
N TYR A 237 17.51 -4.97 11.06
CA TYR A 237 18.44 -6.09 11.14
C TYR A 237 18.96 -6.29 12.57
N ALA A 238 19.29 -5.20 13.27
CA ALA A 238 19.70 -5.24 14.68
C ALA A 238 18.58 -5.84 15.56
N ASP A 239 17.36 -5.38 15.38
CA ASP A 239 16.19 -5.85 16.12
C ASP A 239 15.92 -7.35 15.85
N ALA A 240 16.06 -7.82 14.61
CA ALA A 240 15.95 -9.23 14.28
C ALA A 240 17.09 -10.09 14.89
N LEU A 241 18.31 -9.55 14.97
CA LEU A 241 19.42 -10.21 15.65
C LEU A 241 19.17 -10.36 17.14
N LEU A 242 18.64 -9.32 17.77
CA LEU A 242 18.31 -9.34 19.19
C LEU A 242 17.24 -10.40 19.50
N GLU A 243 16.24 -10.52 18.66
CA GLU A 243 15.17 -11.52 18.81
C GLU A 243 15.69 -12.97 18.78
N VAL A 244 16.77 -13.23 18.02
CA VAL A 244 17.42 -14.55 17.99
C VAL A 244 18.55 -14.70 19.02
N GLY A 245 18.70 -13.77 19.97
CA GLY A 245 19.67 -13.83 21.05
C GLY A 245 21.11 -13.46 20.66
N ARG A 246 21.32 -12.82 19.49
CA ARG A 246 22.64 -12.37 19.02
C ARG A 246 22.89 -10.92 19.47
N SER A 247 22.89 -10.71 20.81
CA SER A 247 22.88 -9.38 21.42
C SER A 247 24.12 -8.54 21.08
N ASP A 248 25.32 -9.12 21.05
CA ASP A 248 26.55 -8.38 20.72
C ASP A 248 26.51 -7.84 19.30
N GLU A 249 26.05 -8.67 18.35
CA GLU A 249 25.92 -8.25 16.96
C GLU A 249 24.76 -7.24 16.78
N ALA A 250 23.66 -7.41 17.49
CA ALA A 250 22.56 -6.46 17.50
C ALA A 250 23.03 -5.07 17.95
N ARG A 251 23.81 -5.02 19.04
CA ARG A 251 24.42 -3.78 19.56
C ARG A 251 25.27 -3.08 18.48
N ASP A 252 26.13 -3.82 17.80
CA ASP A 252 26.98 -3.27 16.73
C ASP A 252 26.14 -2.69 15.57
N TRP A 253 25.01 -3.33 15.26
CA TRP A 253 24.13 -2.88 14.18
C TRP A 253 23.22 -1.74 14.60
N PHE A 254 22.78 -1.64 15.85
CA PHE A 254 22.11 -0.44 16.36
C PHE A 254 23.05 0.77 16.33
N ALA A 255 24.34 0.61 16.69
CA ALA A 255 25.31 1.69 16.56
C ALA A 255 25.44 2.18 15.10
N LYS A 256 25.52 1.26 14.13
CA LYS A 256 25.54 1.61 12.71
C LYS A 256 24.22 2.22 12.20
N ALA A 257 23.10 1.84 12.80
CA ALA A 257 21.80 2.45 12.50
C ALA A 257 21.80 3.91 12.98
N LEU A 258 22.20 4.15 14.23
CA LEU A 258 22.32 5.48 14.83
C LEU A 258 23.26 6.41 14.03
N GLU A 259 24.43 5.92 13.59
CA GLU A 259 25.35 6.67 12.71
C GLU A 259 24.70 7.12 11.41
N ALA A 260 23.74 6.34 10.88
CA ALA A 260 23.05 6.66 9.63
C ALA A 260 21.77 7.47 9.84
N ASP A 261 21.27 7.57 11.07
CA ASP A 261 19.98 8.17 11.40
C ASP A 261 20.11 9.67 11.70
N GLN A 262 20.35 10.46 10.64
CA GLN A 262 20.47 11.91 10.75
C GLN A 262 19.14 12.60 11.09
N GLY A 263 18.02 11.93 10.85
CA GLY A 263 16.68 12.48 11.03
C GLY A 263 15.95 11.99 12.28
N GLY A 264 16.58 11.12 13.08
CA GLY A 264 15.93 10.55 14.28
C GLY A 264 14.67 9.72 13.95
N VAL A 265 14.71 8.96 12.84
CA VAL A 265 13.56 8.15 12.39
C VAL A 265 13.49 6.80 13.08
N THR A 266 14.50 6.46 13.89
CA THR A 266 14.56 5.23 14.70
C THR A 266 14.90 5.55 16.15
N ASP A 267 14.55 4.66 17.07
CA ASP A 267 14.94 4.70 18.47
C ASP A 267 16.25 3.93 18.74
N ALA A 268 17.15 3.87 17.76
CA ALA A 268 18.42 3.13 17.87
C ALA A 268 19.29 3.58 19.05
N SER A 269 19.22 4.86 19.44
CA SER A 269 19.90 5.39 20.63
C SER A 269 19.41 4.74 21.93
N ASP A 270 18.08 4.64 22.06
CA ASP A 270 17.43 4.10 23.24
C ASP A 270 17.69 2.60 23.36
N ARG A 271 17.61 1.87 22.23
CA ARG A 271 17.95 0.44 22.15
C ARG A 271 19.42 0.15 22.52
N LEU A 272 20.34 1.05 22.12
CA LEU A 272 21.74 0.94 22.54
C LEU A 272 21.91 1.16 24.03
N ALA A 273 21.27 2.19 24.59
CA ALA A 273 21.33 2.49 26.00
C ALA A 273 20.77 1.33 26.85
N GLU A 274 19.64 0.73 26.42
CA GLU A 274 19.08 -0.47 27.05
C GLU A 274 20.09 -1.64 27.05
N LEU A 275 20.76 -1.90 25.92
CA LEU A 275 21.74 -2.98 25.80
C LEU A 275 23.03 -2.70 26.60
N ASP A 276 23.39 -1.44 26.79
CA ASP A 276 24.52 -1.02 27.62
C ASP A 276 24.18 -0.94 29.11
N GLY A 277 22.94 -1.23 29.49
CA GLY A 277 22.50 -1.20 30.90
C GLY A 277 22.30 0.21 31.45
N VAL A 278 22.06 1.19 30.60
CA VAL A 278 21.77 2.57 30.99
C VAL A 278 20.27 2.64 31.34
N GLU A 279 19.97 2.93 32.58
CA GLU A 279 18.61 3.24 33.01
C GLU A 279 18.40 4.75 32.90
N PHE A 280 17.41 5.18 32.12
CA PHE A 280 16.96 6.57 32.13
C PHE A 280 16.06 6.78 33.35
N ILE A 281 16.54 7.57 34.33
CA ILE A 281 15.73 8.02 35.45
C ILE A 281 15.07 9.34 34.99
N ASP A 282 13.75 9.38 34.99
CA ASP A 282 13.02 10.63 34.73
C ASP A 282 13.18 11.54 35.97
N ALA A 283 14.08 12.52 35.89
CA ALA A 283 14.38 13.45 36.98
C ALA A 283 13.19 14.37 37.34
N LEU A 284 12.09 14.29 36.61
CA LEU A 284 10.89 15.12 36.85
C LEU A 284 9.93 14.46 37.87
N ASP A 285 10.10 13.17 38.20
CA ASP A 285 9.25 12.47 39.20
C ASP A 285 9.76 12.62 40.66
N GLU A 286 10.96 13.18 40.90
CA GLU A 286 11.49 13.36 42.24
C GLU A 286 10.85 14.51 43.03
N ASP A 287 10.05 15.38 42.38
CA ASP A 287 9.40 16.52 43.08
C ASP A 287 7.97 16.20 43.58
N ALA A 288 7.49 14.96 43.50
CA ALA A 288 6.09 14.62 43.80
C ALA A 288 5.83 14.10 45.22
N GLU A 289 6.86 13.88 46.06
CA GLU A 289 6.65 13.34 47.44
C GLU A 289 7.40 14.12 48.52
N GLU A 290 7.22 15.42 48.67
CA GLU A 290 7.35 16.08 49.97
C GLU A 290 5.95 16.44 50.51
N GLU A 291 5.29 15.48 51.18
CA GLU A 291 4.20 15.79 52.12
C GLU A 291 4.76 16.64 53.27
N PRO A 292 4.17 17.81 53.58
CA PRO A 292 4.61 18.58 54.73
C PRO A 292 4.29 17.81 56.03
N PRO A 293 5.18 17.91 57.04
CA PRO A 293 4.96 17.23 58.29
C PRO A 293 3.68 17.75 58.98
N ALA A 294 2.85 16.82 59.45
CA ALA A 294 1.68 17.14 60.24
C ALA A 294 2.12 17.87 61.52
N GLU A 295 1.64 19.10 61.68
CA GLU A 295 1.74 19.84 62.95
C GLU A 295 0.76 19.25 63.98
N ASP A 296 1.30 18.81 65.17
CA ASP A 296 0.55 18.45 66.33
C ASP A 296 0.00 19.69 67.06
#